data_b052feb2bf60d734fe9689e721ef921a
#
_entry.id   b052feb2bf60d734fe9689e721ef921a
#
_cell.length_a   1.000
_cell.length_b   1.000
_cell.length_c   1.000
_cell.angle_alpha   90.00
_cell.angle_beta   90.00
_cell.angle_gamma   90.00
#
_symmetry.space_group_name_H-M   'P 1'
#
loop_
_entity.id
_entity.type
_entity.pdbx_description
1 polymer ?
#
loop_
_entity_poly.entity_id
_entity_poly.type
_entity_poly.pdbx_seq_one_letter_code
_entity_poly.pdbx_strand_id
1 'polypeptide(L)'
;MSSHIRRNSSLLLLALIAALALAACGGGGTSSADVPNGAVAVVGDKTVTKEEFDKLIEQQKKSAEAQKQDFPEPGTTEYETLKATVVKGLVEQKEWELEGEAMGVKVTDQEIETELDKLKQQYFQGDEQKYSAELAKQGLTDEDVRNELRTRVLTNKIFEAVTKKVTVSDADIKAYYEKNPTQYQKPASREVRHILVKAEALAQKLHDQIQGGADFAKLAQKYTQDQASNADGGKFTAFKGRTVEPFDEFVFSAKTGELSDPIKTEFGWHIIEVLSEVKPATTTPLDQVKDSIKTTVLQTKQNAAMKAWIAALPAKYADEVAYAPGYAPASATDTSGGTTTAG
;
A
#
# COMPACT_ATOMS: atom_id res chain seq x y z
N MET A 1 -30.46 14.83 15.81
CA MET A 1 -30.66 14.67 14.35
C MET A 1 -29.59 13.70 13.86
N SER A 2 -30.01 12.48 13.59
CA SER A 2 -29.12 11.36 13.28
C SER A 2 -28.77 11.38 11.79
N SER A 3 -27.49 11.59 11.47
CA SER A 3 -26.98 11.45 10.11
C SER A 3 -26.67 9.98 9.83
N HIS A 4 -27.48 9.34 9.00
CA HIS A 4 -27.24 8.03 8.43
C HIS A 4 -26.03 8.11 7.48
N ILE A 5 -24.88 7.65 7.93
CA ILE A 5 -23.76 7.32 7.06
C ILE A 5 -24.11 6.02 6.34
N ARG A 6 -24.53 6.13 5.09
CA ARG A 6 -24.64 4.98 4.18
C ARG A 6 -23.23 4.47 3.90
N ARG A 7 -22.82 3.42 4.58
CA ARG A 7 -21.62 2.63 4.22
C ARG A 7 -21.98 1.86 2.94
N ASN A 8 -21.52 2.37 1.81
CA ASN A 8 -21.43 1.58 0.58
C ASN A 8 -20.37 0.50 0.81
N SER A 9 -20.83 -0.67 1.23
CA SER A 9 -19.99 -1.88 1.27
C SER A 9 -19.93 -2.45 -0.15
N SER A 10 -19.16 -1.83 -1.02
CA SER A 10 -18.69 -2.52 -2.21
C SER A 10 -17.61 -3.47 -1.74
N LEU A 11 -17.94 -4.76 -1.62
CA LEU A 11 -16.97 -5.84 -1.49
C LEU A 11 -16.13 -5.85 -2.77
N LEU A 12 -15.04 -5.11 -2.76
CA LEU A 12 -13.94 -5.28 -3.69
C LEU A 12 -13.22 -6.58 -3.27
N LEU A 13 -13.68 -7.72 -3.81
CA LEU A 13 -12.82 -8.88 -4.00
C LEU A 13 -11.81 -8.49 -5.10
N LEU A 14 -10.85 -7.65 -4.73
CA LEU A 14 -9.71 -7.32 -5.56
C LEU A 14 -8.78 -8.53 -5.51
N ALA A 15 -8.73 -9.26 -6.63
CA ALA A 15 -7.57 -10.07 -6.96
C ALA A 15 -6.35 -9.13 -6.94
N LEU A 16 -5.56 -9.20 -5.89
CA LEU A 16 -4.29 -8.48 -5.78
C LEU A 16 -3.27 -9.22 -6.66
N ILE A 17 -3.37 -9.01 -7.99
CA ILE A 17 -2.24 -9.28 -8.87
C ILE A 17 -1.28 -8.10 -8.66
N ALA A 18 -0.36 -8.24 -7.72
CA ALA A 18 0.75 -7.32 -7.59
C ALA A 18 1.64 -7.48 -8.83
N ALA A 19 1.51 -6.56 -9.76
CA ALA A 19 2.41 -6.44 -10.89
C ALA A 19 3.81 -6.03 -10.38
N LEU A 20 4.63 -7.02 -10.05
CA LEU A 20 6.06 -6.87 -9.87
C LEU A 20 6.70 -7.07 -11.24
N ALA A 21 6.99 -5.96 -11.93
CA ALA A 21 7.86 -5.96 -13.09
C ALA A 21 9.28 -6.31 -12.63
N LEU A 22 9.67 -7.56 -12.81
CA LEU A 22 11.06 -7.99 -12.69
C LEU A 22 11.47 -8.59 -14.03
N ALA A 23 12.53 -8.03 -14.60
CA ALA A 23 13.21 -8.57 -15.77
C ALA A 23 13.73 -9.98 -15.43
N ALA A 24 13.22 -11.00 -16.08
CA ALA A 24 13.77 -12.35 -16.05
C ALA A 24 14.33 -12.67 -17.43
N CYS A 25 15.65 -12.78 -17.51
CA CYS A 25 16.35 -13.47 -18.59
C CYS A 25 16.28 -14.98 -18.34
N GLY A 26 16.00 -15.76 -19.36
CA GLY A 26 16.25 -17.18 -19.36
C GLY A 26 15.10 -17.99 -19.98
N GLY A 27 15.12 -18.17 -21.31
CA GLY A 27 14.24 -19.11 -21.96
C GLY A 27 14.96 -20.43 -22.19
N GLY A 28 14.45 -21.50 -21.63
CA GLY A 28 14.64 -22.89 -22.08
C GLY A 28 13.22 -23.43 -22.19
N GLY A 29 12.61 -23.34 -23.36
CA GLY A 29 11.26 -23.83 -23.55
C GLY A 29 11.25 -25.33 -23.82
N THR A 30 10.51 -26.11 -23.03
CA THR A 30 10.00 -27.40 -23.39
C THR A 30 9.05 -27.25 -24.60
N SER A 31 9.04 -28.28 -25.46
CA SER A 31 8.31 -28.27 -26.75
C SER A 31 6.80 -28.11 -26.50
N SER A 32 6.14 -27.25 -27.28
CA SER A 32 4.67 -27.08 -27.28
C SER A 32 3.89 -28.39 -27.61
N ALA A 33 4.58 -29.47 -27.98
CA ALA A 33 3.99 -30.77 -28.24
C ALA A 33 3.48 -31.49 -26.99
N ASP A 34 3.92 -31.08 -25.81
CA ASP A 34 3.60 -31.74 -24.52
C ASP A 34 2.41 -31.12 -23.79
N VAL A 35 1.80 -30.06 -24.31
CA VAL A 35 0.65 -29.42 -23.69
C VAL A 35 -0.64 -30.10 -24.07
N PRO A 36 -1.44 -30.65 -23.12
CA PRO A 36 -2.68 -31.35 -23.42
C PRO A 36 -3.71 -30.47 -24.14
N ASN A 37 -4.56 -31.12 -24.94
CA ASN A 37 -5.70 -30.42 -25.55
C ASN A 37 -6.59 -29.78 -24.47
N GLY A 38 -6.94 -28.53 -24.65
CA GLY A 38 -7.73 -27.79 -23.67
C GLY A 38 -6.92 -27.15 -22.55
N ALA A 39 -5.59 -27.24 -22.61
CA ALA A 39 -4.69 -26.50 -21.73
C ALA A 39 -4.06 -25.31 -22.45
N VAL A 40 -3.68 -24.27 -21.71
CA VAL A 40 -2.92 -23.10 -22.18
C VAL A 40 -1.46 -23.15 -21.76
N ALA A 41 -1.17 -23.87 -20.69
CA ALA A 41 0.19 -24.15 -20.23
C ALA A 41 0.22 -25.40 -19.32
N VAL A 42 1.42 -25.94 -19.10
CA VAL A 42 1.70 -26.91 -18.04
C VAL A 42 2.90 -26.43 -17.24
N VAL A 43 2.96 -26.84 -15.96
CA VAL A 43 4.07 -26.60 -15.06
C VAL A 43 4.33 -27.90 -14.28
N GLY A 44 5.39 -28.62 -14.59
CA GLY A 44 5.60 -29.97 -14.07
C GLY A 44 4.40 -30.88 -14.41
N ASP A 45 3.74 -31.42 -13.39
CA ASP A 45 2.54 -32.24 -13.51
C ASP A 45 1.22 -31.44 -13.42
N LYS A 46 1.28 -30.14 -13.23
CA LYS A 46 0.09 -29.25 -13.14
C LYS A 46 -0.29 -28.69 -14.49
N THR A 47 -1.59 -28.63 -14.74
CA THR A 47 -2.16 -28.07 -15.96
C THR A 47 -2.84 -26.76 -15.69
N VAL A 48 -2.55 -25.76 -16.52
CA VAL A 48 -3.34 -24.53 -16.62
C VAL A 48 -4.36 -24.73 -17.72
N THR A 49 -5.63 -24.87 -17.37
CA THR A 49 -6.68 -25.14 -18.35
C THR A 49 -7.12 -23.88 -19.11
N LYS A 50 -7.66 -24.09 -20.31
CA LYS A 50 -8.28 -23.00 -21.06
C LYS A 50 -9.51 -22.42 -20.34
N GLU A 51 -10.22 -23.23 -19.58
CA GLU A 51 -11.36 -22.79 -18.76
C GLU A 51 -10.94 -21.80 -17.66
N GLU A 52 -9.86 -22.11 -16.92
CA GLU A 52 -9.28 -21.19 -15.92
C GLU A 52 -8.88 -19.86 -16.57
N PHE A 53 -8.23 -19.94 -17.73
CA PHE A 53 -7.82 -18.76 -18.49
C PHE A 53 -9.03 -17.92 -18.96
N ASP A 54 -9.99 -18.54 -19.65
CA ASP A 54 -11.17 -17.86 -20.20
C ASP A 54 -11.99 -17.20 -19.07
N LYS A 55 -12.09 -17.84 -17.92
CA LYS A 55 -12.78 -17.31 -16.74
C LYS A 55 -12.13 -16.04 -16.22
N LEU A 56 -10.81 -16.00 -16.12
CA LEU A 56 -10.10 -14.80 -15.69
C LEU A 56 -10.23 -13.65 -16.71
N ILE A 57 -10.17 -13.95 -18.00
CA ILE A 57 -10.41 -12.95 -19.05
C ILE A 57 -11.82 -12.36 -18.93
N GLU A 58 -12.84 -13.21 -18.75
CA GLU A 58 -14.22 -12.76 -18.58
C GLU A 58 -14.42 -11.93 -17.31
N GLN A 59 -13.76 -12.28 -16.20
CA GLN A 59 -13.77 -11.48 -14.96
C GLN A 59 -13.13 -10.11 -15.19
N GLN A 60 -11.99 -10.03 -15.90
CA GLN A 60 -11.36 -8.76 -16.23
C GLN A 60 -12.28 -7.89 -17.11
N LYS A 61 -12.96 -8.48 -18.08
CA LYS A 61 -13.92 -7.79 -18.93
C LYS A 61 -15.08 -7.22 -18.14
N LYS A 62 -15.72 -8.01 -17.27
CA LYS A 62 -16.79 -7.55 -16.38
C LYS A 62 -16.32 -6.43 -15.43
N SER A 63 -15.08 -6.52 -14.94
CA SER A 63 -14.50 -5.48 -14.11
C SER A 63 -14.32 -4.16 -14.86
N ALA A 64 -13.83 -4.20 -16.09
CA ALA A 64 -13.69 -3.03 -16.96
C ALA A 64 -15.07 -2.40 -17.25
N GLU A 65 -16.06 -3.21 -17.61
CA GLU A 65 -17.44 -2.75 -17.84
C GLU A 65 -18.04 -2.07 -16.62
N ALA A 66 -17.86 -2.65 -15.42
CA ALA A 66 -18.33 -2.06 -14.16
C ALA A 66 -17.67 -0.71 -13.85
N GLN A 67 -16.41 -0.53 -14.29
CA GLN A 67 -15.65 0.72 -14.15
C GLN A 67 -15.84 1.68 -15.33
N LYS A 68 -16.66 1.31 -16.33
CA LYS A 68 -16.87 2.06 -17.59
C LYS A 68 -15.55 2.31 -18.33
N GLN A 69 -14.67 1.32 -18.34
CA GLN A 69 -13.42 1.29 -19.07
C GLN A 69 -13.56 0.40 -20.29
N ASP A 70 -12.86 0.73 -21.37
CA ASP A 70 -12.81 -0.11 -22.56
C ASP A 70 -12.00 -1.38 -22.26
N PHE A 71 -12.52 -2.52 -22.70
CA PHE A 71 -11.79 -3.78 -22.64
C PHE A 71 -11.05 -4.00 -23.96
N PRO A 72 -9.78 -4.41 -23.95
CA PRO A 72 -9.01 -4.56 -25.18
C PRO A 72 -9.59 -5.65 -26.09
N GLU A 73 -9.68 -5.37 -27.37
CA GLU A 73 -10.20 -6.30 -28.37
C GLU A 73 -9.19 -7.41 -28.72
N PRO A 74 -9.62 -8.66 -28.93
CA PRO A 74 -8.76 -9.75 -29.35
C PRO A 74 -7.95 -9.41 -30.59
N GLY A 75 -6.64 -9.71 -30.56
CA GLY A 75 -5.70 -9.42 -31.65
C GLY A 75 -5.03 -8.05 -31.57
N THR A 76 -5.40 -7.20 -30.60
CA THR A 76 -4.66 -5.96 -30.29
C THR A 76 -3.44 -6.24 -29.40
N THR A 77 -2.46 -5.36 -29.43
CA THR A 77 -1.25 -5.45 -28.55
C THR A 77 -1.64 -5.45 -27.06
N GLU A 78 -2.65 -4.65 -26.72
CA GLU A 78 -3.18 -4.55 -25.35
C GLU A 78 -3.81 -5.87 -24.90
N TYR A 79 -4.57 -6.53 -25.80
CA TYR A 79 -5.16 -7.85 -25.49
C TYR A 79 -4.09 -8.93 -25.34
N GLU A 80 -3.08 -8.96 -26.22
CA GLU A 80 -1.98 -9.91 -26.12
C GLU A 80 -1.16 -9.70 -24.84
N THR A 81 -0.99 -8.45 -24.40
CA THR A 81 -0.36 -8.12 -23.11
C THR A 81 -1.18 -8.62 -21.93
N LEU A 82 -2.50 -8.40 -21.97
CA LEU A 82 -3.43 -8.91 -20.95
C LEU A 82 -3.38 -10.44 -20.91
N LYS A 83 -3.46 -11.09 -22.07
CA LYS A 83 -3.37 -12.56 -22.19
C LYS A 83 -2.09 -13.10 -21.58
N ALA A 84 -0.94 -12.53 -21.94
CA ALA A 84 0.36 -12.92 -21.39
C ALA A 84 0.42 -12.75 -19.87
N THR A 85 -0.17 -11.67 -19.35
CA THR A 85 -0.24 -11.40 -17.90
C THR A 85 -1.09 -12.44 -17.18
N VAL A 86 -2.25 -12.78 -17.72
CA VAL A 86 -3.15 -13.80 -17.16
C VAL A 86 -2.49 -15.17 -17.16
N VAL A 87 -1.89 -15.59 -18.30
CA VAL A 87 -1.19 -16.87 -18.41
C VAL A 87 -0.04 -16.94 -17.41
N LYS A 88 0.77 -15.88 -17.32
CA LYS A 88 1.86 -15.80 -16.36
C LYS A 88 1.38 -15.98 -14.91
N GLY A 89 0.30 -15.29 -14.53
CA GLY A 89 -0.27 -15.42 -13.19
C GLY A 89 -0.76 -16.84 -12.88
N LEU A 90 -1.38 -17.52 -13.87
CA LEU A 90 -1.81 -18.91 -13.72
C LEU A 90 -0.64 -19.88 -13.61
N VAL A 91 0.44 -19.66 -14.38
CA VAL A 91 1.69 -20.45 -14.28
C VAL A 91 2.31 -20.26 -12.91
N GLU A 92 2.47 -19.02 -12.44
CA GLU A 92 2.98 -18.71 -11.10
C GLU A 92 2.14 -19.38 -10.00
N GLN A 93 0.81 -19.44 -10.16
CA GLN A 93 -0.05 -20.17 -9.22
C GLN A 93 0.27 -21.67 -9.19
N LYS A 94 0.51 -22.30 -10.35
CA LYS A 94 0.90 -23.74 -10.40
C LYS A 94 2.29 -23.97 -9.81
N GLU A 95 3.24 -23.05 -10.02
CA GLU A 95 4.55 -23.10 -9.36
C GLU A 95 4.39 -23.06 -7.83
N TRP A 96 3.48 -22.22 -7.31
CA TRP A 96 3.20 -22.16 -5.86
C TRP A 96 2.54 -23.43 -5.34
N GLU A 97 1.64 -24.04 -6.11
CA GLU A 97 1.03 -25.34 -5.76
C GLU A 97 2.11 -26.44 -5.64
N LEU A 98 3.02 -26.53 -6.62
CA LEU A 98 4.13 -27.50 -6.61
C LEU A 98 5.09 -27.27 -5.43
N GLU A 99 5.46 -26.01 -5.18
CA GLU A 99 6.32 -25.68 -4.05
C GLU A 99 5.64 -25.97 -2.70
N GLY A 100 4.35 -25.66 -2.59
CA GLY A 100 3.58 -26.01 -1.41
C GLY A 100 3.62 -27.52 -1.14
N GLU A 101 3.39 -28.34 -2.16
CA GLU A 101 3.47 -29.80 -2.06
C GLU A 101 4.88 -30.26 -1.67
N ALA A 102 5.93 -29.70 -2.31
CA ALA A 102 7.33 -30.01 -2.01
C ALA A 102 7.72 -29.65 -0.55
N MET A 103 7.12 -28.60 0.02
CA MET A 103 7.29 -28.22 1.43
C MET A 103 6.39 -29.00 2.40
N GLY A 104 5.54 -29.90 1.88
CA GLY A 104 4.57 -30.65 2.70
C GLY A 104 3.38 -29.82 3.16
N VAL A 105 3.15 -28.66 2.54
CA VAL A 105 1.97 -27.80 2.79
C VAL A 105 0.73 -28.48 2.19
N LYS A 106 -0.29 -28.67 3.02
CA LYS A 106 -1.58 -29.24 2.58
C LYS A 106 -2.69 -28.28 2.97
N VAL A 107 -3.58 -28.03 2.03
CA VAL A 107 -4.83 -27.31 2.26
C VAL A 107 -5.94 -28.32 2.33
N THR A 108 -6.66 -28.33 3.44
CA THR A 108 -7.77 -29.27 3.68
C THR A 108 -9.11 -28.59 3.44
N ASP A 109 -10.12 -29.38 3.05
CA ASP A 109 -11.48 -28.84 2.87
C ASP A 109 -12.04 -28.25 4.18
N GLN A 110 -11.69 -28.80 5.33
CA GLN A 110 -12.08 -28.25 6.64
C GLN A 110 -11.55 -26.83 6.86
N GLU A 111 -10.35 -26.52 6.39
CA GLU A 111 -9.79 -25.16 6.47
C GLU A 111 -10.55 -24.22 5.55
N ILE A 112 -10.91 -24.68 4.35
CA ILE A 112 -11.71 -23.90 3.41
C ILE A 112 -13.09 -23.59 3.97
N GLU A 113 -13.78 -24.58 4.54
CA GLU A 113 -15.07 -24.37 5.20
C GLU A 113 -14.94 -23.35 6.34
N THR A 114 -13.92 -23.50 7.17
CA THR A 114 -13.67 -22.57 8.28
C THR A 114 -13.48 -21.13 7.79
N GLU A 115 -12.73 -20.92 6.71
CA GLU A 115 -12.53 -19.59 6.14
C GLU A 115 -13.79 -19.05 5.46
N LEU A 116 -14.57 -19.93 4.81
CA LEU A 116 -15.86 -19.58 4.20
C LEU A 116 -16.86 -19.13 5.27
N ASP A 117 -16.94 -19.86 6.38
CA ASP A 117 -17.81 -19.51 7.50
C ASP A 117 -17.40 -18.15 8.11
N LYS A 118 -16.09 -17.90 8.28
CA LYS A 118 -15.59 -16.60 8.75
C LYS A 118 -15.99 -15.48 7.79
N LEU A 119 -15.84 -15.69 6.47
CA LEU A 119 -16.25 -14.74 5.44
C LEU A 119 -17.74 -14.45 5.53
N LYS A 120 -18.58 -15.50 5.58
CA LYS A 120 -20.03 -15.36 5.70
C LYS A 120 -20.43 -14.62 6.98
N GLN A 121 -19.82 -14.94 8.11
CA GLN A 121 -20.07 -14.24 9.38
C GLN A 121 -19.65 -12.78 9.32
N GLN A 122 -18.47 -12.49 8.80
CA GLN A 122 -17.90 -11.14 8.78
C GLN A 122 -18.68 -10.18 7.87
N TYR A 123 -19.09 -10.64 6.69
CA TYR A 123 -19.66 -9.76 5.65
C TYR A 123 -21.18 -9.90 5.53
N PHE A 124 -21.74 -11.05 5.87
CA PHE A 124 -23.15 -11.37 5.70
C PHE A 124 -23.86 -11.70 7.03
N GLN A 125 -23.14 -11.68 8.16
CA GLN A 125 -23.66 -12.04 9.49
C GLN A 125 -24.23 -13.49 9.52
N GLY A 126 -23.67 -14.38 8.70
CA GLY A 126 -24.10 -15.76 8.54
C GLY A 126 -25.36 -15.94 7.68
N ASP A 127 -25.85 -14.90 7.02
CA ASP A 127 -27.04 -14.92 6.18
C ASP A 127 -26.72 -15.50 4.79
N GLU A 128 -27.09 -16.77 4.57
CA GLU A 128 -26.86 -17.49 3.31
C GLU A 128 -27.59 -16.87 2.13
N GLN A 129 -28.75 -16.25 2.33
CA GLN A 129 -29.49 -15.63 1.23
C GLN A 129 -28.79 -14.36 0.74
N LYS A 130 -28.24 -13.55 1.67
CA LYS A 130 -27.45 -12.38 1.30
C LYS A 130 -26.14 -12.76 0.61
N TYR A 131 -25.49 -13.80 1.10
CA TYR A 131 -24.29 -14.34 0.47
C TYR A 131 -24.56 -14.79 -0.96
N SER A 132 -25.56 -15.65 -1.17
CA SER A 132 -25.92 -16.17 -2.49
C SER A 132 -26.39 -15.07 -3.45
N ALA A 133 -27.15 -14.09 -2.96
CA ALA A 133 -27.58 -12.93 -3.75
C ALA A 133 -26.40 -12.05 -4.20
N GLU A 134 -25.40 -11.87 -3.33
CA GLU A 134 -24.20 -11.10 -3.69
C GLU A 134 -23.34 -11.84 -4.71
N LEU A 135 -23.18 -13.17 -4.57
CA LEU A 135 -22.49 -13.97 -5.59
C LEU A 135 -23.18 -13.87 -6.95
N ALA A 136 -24.50 -14.05 -7.00
CA ALA A 136 -25.26 -13.93 -8.24
C ALA A 136 -25.10 -12.56 -8.90
N LYS A 137 -25.09 -11.48 -8.11
CA LYS A 137 -24.86 -10.12 -8.58
C LYS A 137 -23.48 -9.93 -9.19
N GLN A 138 -22.46 -10.60 -8.66
CA GLN A 138 -21.08 -10.56 -9.17
C GLN A 138 -20.82 -11.61 -10.27
N GLY A 139 -21.78 -12.48 -10.55
CA GLY A 139 -21.60 -13.58 -11.50
C GLY A 139 -20.62 -14.65 -11.00
N LEU A 140 -20.52 -14.81 -9.69
CA LEU A 140 -19.66 -15.80 -9.04
C LEU A 140 -20.48 -16.99 -8.53
N THR A 141 -19.83 -18.13 -8.38
CA THR A 141 -20.36 -19.34 -7.74
C THR A 141 -19.72 -19.54 -6.37
N ASP A 142 -20.32 -20.39 -5.53
CA ASP A 142 -19.74 -20.81 -4.25
C ASP A 142 -18.38 -21.50 -4.46
N GLU A 143 -18.24 -22.28 -5.55
CA GLU A 143 -16.97 -22.94 -5.91
C GLU A 143 -15.87 -21.90 -6.25
N ASP A 144 -16.22 -20.77 -6.84
CA ASP A 144 -15.27 -19.70 -7.12
C ASP A 144 -14.71 -19.10 -5.83
N VAL A 145 -15.57 -18.89 -4.85
CA VAL A 145 -15.14 -18.40 -3.53
C VAL A 145 -14.27 -19.45 -2.83
N ARG A 146 -14.63 -20.73 -2.90
CA ARG A 146 -13.83 -21.82 -2.33
C ARG A 146 -12.44 -21.91 -2.96
N ASN A 147 -12.34 -21.75 -4.26
CA ASN A 147 -11.06 -21.78 -4.97
C ASN A 147 -10.18 -20.58 -4.59
N GLU A 148 -10.77 -19.40 -4.44
CA GLU A 148 -10.06 -18.21 -3.93
C GLU A 148 -9.59 -18.42 -2.49
N LEU A 149 -10.43 -18.98 -1.63
CA LEU A 149 -10.07 -19.33 -0.26
C LEU A 149 -8.96 -20.37 -0.22
N ARG A 150 -8.98 -21.38 -1.09
CA ARG A 150 -7.93 -22.40 -1.20
C ARG A 150 -6.59 -21.75 -1.55
N THR A 151 -6.57 -20.89 -2.56
CA THR A 151 -5.38 -20.13 -2.95
C THR A 151 -4.85 -19.28 -1.80
N ARG A 152 -5.74 -18.58 -1.08
CA ARG A 152 -5.36 -17.75 0.08
C ARG A 152 -4.79 -18.58 1.22
N VAL A 153 -5.41 -19.70 1.57
CA VAL A 153 -4.92 -20.59 2.63
C VAL A 153 -3.57 -21.19 2.24
N LEU A 154 -3.41 -21.62 0.99
CA LEU A 154 -2.14 -22.12 0.46
C LEU A 154 -1.04 -21.06 0.58
N THR A 155 -1.31 -19.84 0.10
CA THR A 155 -0.35 -18.72 0.17
C THR A 155 0.07 -18.40 1.59
N ASN A 156 -0.88 -18.38 2.54
CA ASN A 156 -0.57 -18.13 3.95
C ASN A 156 0.33 -19.23 4.54
N LYS A 157 0.04 -20.50 4.25
CA LYS A 157 0.84 -21.62 4.72
C LYS A 157 2.23 -21.64 4.10
N ILE A 158 2.35 -21.30 2.82
CA ILE A 158 3.65 -21.13 2.15
C ILE A 158 4.43 -20.00 2.81
N PHE A 159 3.79 -18.85 3.06
CA PHE A 159 4.42 -17.74 3.78
C PHE A 159 4.97 -18.18 5.14
N GLU A 160 4.17 -18.91 5.92
CA GLU A 160 4.60 -19.46 7.20
C GLU A 160 5.79 -20.43 7.04
N ALA A 161 5.74 -21.32 6.06
CA ALA A 161 6.81 -22.31 5.81
C ALA A 161 8.12 -21.61 5.38
N VAL A 162 8.05 -20.68 4.44
CA VAL A 162 9.21 -19.93 3.92
C VAL A 162 9.82 -19.05 5.01
N THR A 163 8.99 -18.44 5.85
CA THR A 163 9.46 -17.49 6.87
C THR A 163 9.70 -18.09 8.25
N LYS A 164 9.43 -19.38 8.43
CA LYS A 164 9.54 -20.10 9.72
C LYS A 164 10.89 -19.91 10.43
N LYS A 165 11.96 -19.78 9.67
CA LYS A 165 13.32 -19.63 10.20
C LYS A 165 13.78 -18.18 10.33
N VAL A 166 12.92 -17.23 9.95
CA VAL A 166 13.24 -15.79 10.03
C VAL A 166 13.17 -15.36 11.49
N THR A 167 14.26 -14.84 11.99
CA THR A 167 14.38 -14.34 13.37
C THR A 167 14.88 -12.89 13.40
N VAL A 168 14.62 -12.23 14.52
CA VAL A 168 15.10 -10.87 14.78
C VAL A 168 15.98 -10.91 16.04
N SER A 169 17.23 -10.50 15.89
CA SER A 169 18.18 -10.36 16.98
C SER A 169 18.07 -8.97 17.64
N ASP A 170 18.62 -8.85 18.85
CA ASP A 170 18.75 -7.54 19.51
C ASP A 170 19.63 -6.57 18.71
N ALA A 171 20.60 -7.07 17.96
CA ALA A 171 21.41 -6.27 17.05
C ALA A 171 20.59 -5.67 15.91
N ASP A 172 19.64 -6.43 15.34
CA ASP A 172 18.73 -5.93 14.29
C ASP A 172 17.83 -4.81 14.82
N ILE A 173 17.30 -4.98 16.04
CA ILE A 173 16.44 -4.00 16.70
C ILE A 173 17.21 -2.72 16.95
N LYS A 174 18.43 -2.83 17.50
CA LYS A 174 19.30 -1.69 17.77
C LYS A 174 19.64 -0.95 16.46
N ALA A 175 20.04 -1.68 15.43
CA ALA A 175 20.37 -1.10 14.13
C ALA A 175 19.16 -0.36 13.50
N TYR A 176 17.96 -0.90 13.62
CA TYR A 176 16.74 -0.25 13.16
C TYR A 176 16.48 1.06 13.92
N TYR A 177 16.58 1.04 15.25
CA TYR A 177 16.39 2.22 16.09
C TYR A 177 17.40 3.32 15.76
N GLU A 178 18.68 2.98 15.62
CA GLU A 178 19.76 3.94 15.29
C GLU A 178 19.61 4.51 13.86
N LYS A 179 19.12 3.72 12.94
CA LYS A 179 18.90 4.16 11.55
C LYS A 179 17.66 5.04 11.36
N ASN A 180 16.73 5.01 12.31
CA ASN A 180 15.45 5.73 12.23
C ASN A 180 15.24 6.72 13.39
N PRO A 181 16.20 7.60 13.71
CA PRO A 181 16.14 8.46 14.91
C PRO A 181 14.91 9.38 14.93
N THR A 182 14.48 9.86 13.77
CA THR A 182 13.32 10.77 13.63
C THR A 182 11.98 10.14 14.04
N GLN A 183 11.88 8.81 14.04
CA GLN A 183 10.68 8.11 14.50
C GLN A 183 10.56 8.08 16.03
N TYR A 184 11.68 8.21 16.72
CA TYR A 184 11.79 8.10 18.18
C TYR A 184 12.09 9.42 18.85
N GLN A 185 12.41 10.46 18.09
CA GLN A 185 12.67 11.80 18.58
C GLN A 185 11.44 12.69 18.45
N LYS A 186 11.04 13.28 19.55
CA LYS A 186 10.08 14.36 19.56
C LYS A 186 10.88 15.67 19.67
N PRO A 187 10.82 16.55 18.68
CA PRO A 187 11.57 17.81 18.74
C PRO A 187 11.10 18.68 19.90
N ALA A 188 11.94 19.62 20.33
CA ALA A 188 11.54 20.64 21.28
C ALA A 188 10.27 21.34 20.78
N SER A 189 9.39 21.69 21.70
CA SER A 189 8.11 22.32 21.35
C SER A 189 7.78 23.45 22.29
N ARG A 190 6.94 24.36 21.80
CA ARG A 190 6.50 25.52 22.55
C ARG A 190 5.09 25.92 22.15
N GLU A 191 4.28 26.33 23.12
CA GLU A 191 2.96 26.87 22.82
C GLU A 191 3.08 28.36 22.51
N VAL A 192 2.47 28.76 21.41
CA VAL A 192 2.45 30.12 20.90
C VAL A 192 1.06 30.47 20.41
N ARG A 193 0.81 31.77 20.18
CA ARG A 193 -0.27 32.22 19.31
C ARG A 193 0.29 33.21 18.31
N HIS A 194 -0.28 33.22 17.10
CA HIS A 194 0.16 34.12 16.06
C HIS A 194 -0.99 34.70 15.22
N ILE A 195 -0.71 35.82 14.58
CA ILE A 195 -1.57 36.41 13.55
C ILE A 195 -0.73 36.52 12.28
N LEU A 196 -1.22 35.96 11.19
CA LEU A 196 -0.61 36.05 9.86
C LEU A 196 -1.42 37.01 8.98
N VAL A 197 -0.76 38.02 8.41
CA VAL A 197 -1.37 38.96 7.46
C VAL A 197 -0.43 39.22 6.29
N LYS A 198 -0.98 39.68 5.13
CA LYS A 198 -0.15 39.94 3.93
C LYS A 198 0.58 41.28 4.01
N ALA A 199 -0.06 42.32 4.58
CA ALA A 199 0.46 43.68 4.57
C ALA A 199 1.19 44.02 5.86
N GLU A 200 2.41 44.52 5.75
CA GLU A 200 3.23 44.99 6.86
C GLU A 200 2.52 46.04 7.72
N ALA A 201 1.95 47.04 7.07
CA ALA A 201 1.22 48.11 7.76
C ALA A 201 0.03 47.60 8.62
N LEU A 202 -0.61 46.51 8.20
CA LEU A 202 -1.64 45.85 9.01
C LEU A 202 -1.03 45.11 10.18
N ALA A 203 0.08 44.40 9.96
CA ALA A 203 0.81 43.70 11.04
C ALA A 203 1.25 44.69 12.12
N GLN A 204 1.85 45.83 11.73
CA GLN A 204 2.26 46.88 12.67
C GLN A 204 1.06 47.41 13.46
N LYS A 205 -0.04 47.73 12.78
CA LYS A 205 -1.27 48.20 13.43
C LYS A 205 -1.80 47.22 14.45
N LEU A 206 -1.82 45.92 14.14
CA LEU A 206 -2.32 44.88 15.03
C LEU A 206 -1.36 44.67 16.21
N HIS A 207 -0.05 44.71 15.98
CA HIS A 207 0.96 44.70 17.00
C HIS A 207 0.76 45.84 18.04
N ASP A 208 0.61 47.10 17.57
CA ASP A 208 0.39 48.24 18.44
C ASP A 208 -0.92 48.13 19.25
N GLN A 209 -1.98 47.56 18.64
CA GLN A 209 -3.22 47.27 19.33
C GLN A 209 -3.03 46.24 20.46
N ILE A 210 -2.28 45.17 20.21
CA ILE A 210 -2.00 44.14 21.17
C ILE A 210 -1.15 44.70 22.31
N GLN A 211 -0.12 45.49 22.00
CA GLN A 211 0.67 46.22 23.02
C GLN A 211 -0.20 47.18 23.86
N GLY A 212 -1.20 47.77 23.26
CA GLY A 212 -2.20 48.64 23.92
C GLY A 212 -3.26 47.83 24.70
N GLY A 213 -3.14 46.52 24.82
CA GLY A 213 -4.03 45.66 25.60
C GLY A 213 -5.25 45.09 24.86
N ALA A 214 -5.28 45.18 23.55
CA ALA A 214 -6.34 44.53 22.77
C ALA A 214 -6.26 43.02 22.88
N ASP A 215 -7.41 42.35 22.81
CA ASP A 215 -7.53 40.89 22.88
C ASP A 215 -6.91 40.23 21.64
N PHE A 216 -5.78 39.56 21.83
CA PHE A 216 -5.05 38.88 20.76
C PHE A 216 -5.93 37.86 20.04
N ALA A 217 -6.69 37.04 20.76
CA ALA A 217 -7.50 35.97 20.17
C ALA A 217 -8.60 36.55 19.27
N LYS A 218 -9.24 37.64 19.67
CA LYS A 218 -10.25 38.33 18.84
C LYS A 218 -9.63 38.91 17.58
N LEU A 219 -8.43 39.47 17.70
CA LEU A 219 -7.71 40.01 16.54
C LEU A 219 -7.27 38.87 15.60
N ALA A 220 -6.76 37.76 16.15
CA ALA A 220 -6.43 36.57 15.37
C ALA A 220 -7.63 36.05 14.60
N GLN A 221 -8.76 35.81 15.26
CA GLN A 221 -9.99 35.33 14.61
C GLN A 221 -10.49 36.25 13.51
N LYS A 222 -10.27 37.56 13.65
CA LYS A 222 -10.74 38.55 12.68
C LYS A 222 -9.81 38.74 11.49
N TYR A 223 -8.51 38.68 11.69
CA TYR A 223 -7.54 39.15 10.71
C TYR A 223 -6.56 38.09 10.20
N THR A 224 -6.36 36.97 10.97
CA THR A 224 -5.37 35.99 10.53
C THR A 224 -5.76 35.28 9.23
N GLN A 225 -4.78 35.06 8.39
CA GLN A 225 -4.91 34.23 7.19
C GLN A 225 -4.54 32.76 7.44
N ASP A 226 -4.03 32.46 8.63
CA ASP A 226 -3.82 31.06 9.03
C ASP A 226 -5.13 30.43 9.51
N GLN A 227 -5.73 29.66 8.64
CA GLN A 227 -7.00 28.97 8.92
C GLN A 227 -6.86 27.88 9.97
N ALA A 228 -5.67 27.31 10.12
CA ALA A 228 -5.45 26.19 11.02
C ALA A 228 -5.55 26.61 12.51
N SER A 229 -5.09 27.82 12.86
CA SER A 229 -5.13 28.35 14.22
C SER A 229 -6.22 29.40 14.47
N ASN A 230 -6.94 29.82 13.41
CA ASN A 230 -7.95 30.88 13.50
C ASN A 230 -9.00 30.62 14.59
N ALA A 231 -9.61 29.42 14.59
CA ALA A 231 -10.68 29.06 15.51
C ALA A 231 -10.22 29.11 16.99
N ASP A 232 -8.94 28.81 17.23
CA ASP A 232 -8.31 28.79 18.55
C ASP A 232 -7.65 30.14 18.92
N GLY A 233 -8.01 31.21 18.21
CA GLY A 233 -7.47 32.55 18.47
C GLY A 233 -5.98 32.68 18.17
N GLY A 234 -5.50 31.95 17.17
CA GLY A 234 -4.11 31.92 16.71
C GLY A 234 -3.20 30.96 17.46
N LYS A 235 -3.72 30.16 18.41
CA LYS A 235 -2.92 29.23 19.23
C LYS A 235 -2.53 27.98 18.47
N PHE A 236 -1.27 27.56 18.61
CA PHE A 236 -0.79 26.23 18.21
C PHE A 236 0.50 25.85 18.93
N THR A 237 0.89 24.59 18.80
CA THR A 237 2.17 24.09 19.32
C THR A 237 3.21 24.15 18.21
N ALA A 238 4.20 25.01 18.33
CA ALA A 238 5.36 25.05 17.45
C ALA A 238 6.35 23.95 17.84
N PHE A 239 6.88 23.25 16.83
CA PHE A 239 7.95 22.27 17.00
C PHE A 239 9.21 22.78 16.33
N LYS A 240 10.35 22.76 17.05
CA LYS A 240 11.61 23.30 16.56
C LYS A 240 12.03 22.65 15.24
N GLY A 241 12.30 23.50 14.24
CA GLY A 241 12.67 23.07 12.88
C GLY A 241 11.50 22.59 12.03
N ARG A 242 10.24 22.85 12.43
CA ARG A 242 9.03 22.54 11.67
C ARG A 242 8.28 23.76 11.16
N THR A 243 8.73 24.94 11.56
CA THR A 243 8.23 26.24 11.09
C THR A 243 9.31 26.93 10.25
N VAL A 244 8.95 27.99 9.52
CA VAL A 244 9.92 28.76 8.72
C VAL A 244 10.91 29.47 9.61
N GLU A 245 12.15 29.59 9.16
CA GLU A 245 13.31 29.98 9.99
C GLU A 245 13.11 31.25 10.82
N PRO A 246 12.64 32.40 10.27
CA PRO A 246 12.47 33.61 11.09
C PRO A 246 11.42 33.45 12.20
N PHE A 247 10.38 32.65 11.94
CA PHE A 247 9.35 32.32 12.93
C PHE A 247 9.91 31.37 14.00
N ASP A 248 10.62 30.32 13.58
CA ASP A 248 11.23 29.31 14.47
C ASP A 248 12.25 29.94 15.41
N GLU A 249 13.11 30.81 14.88
CA GLU A 249 14.14 31.51 15.65
C GLU A 249 13.51 32.34 16.79
N PHE A 250 12.53 33.16 16.47
CA PHE A 250 11.84 33.94 17.48
C PHE A 250 11.17 33.07 18.55
N VAL A 251 10.39 32.08 18.12
CA VAL A 251 9.63 31.21 19.03
C VAL A 251 10.55 30.50 20.04
N PHE A 252 11.73 30.05 19.62
CA PHE A 252 12.63 29.28 20.51
C PHE A 252 13.70 30.10 21.22
N SER A 253 13.81 31.41 20.95
CA SER A 253 14.73 32.33 21.62
C SER A 253 14.03 33.30 22.62
N ALA A 254 12.81 33.72 22.31
CA ALA A 254 12.04 34.69 23.05
C ALA A 254 11.64 34.18 24.46
N LYS A 255 11.35 35.08 25.39
CA LYS A 255 10.82 34.76 26.74
C LYS A 255 9.34 34.40 26.68
N THR A 256 8.86 33.67 27.68
CA THR A 256 7.43 33.42 27.84
C THR A 256 6.72 34.76 28.11
N GLY A 257 5.60 35.00 27.41
CA GLY A 257 4.85 36.25 27.41
C GLY A 257 5.38 37.33 26.46
N GLU A 258 6.48 37.06 25.76
CA GLU A 258 7.04 38.03 24.81
C GLU A 258 6.22 38.07 23.51
N LEU A 259 5.95 39.31 23.08
CA LEU A 259 5.30 39.59 21.77
C LEU A 259 6.38 40.01 20.78
N SER A 260 6.36 39.41 19.60
CA SER A 260 7.29 39.77 18.52
C SER A 260 6.94 41.10 17.89
N ASP A 261 7.92 41.84 17.40
CA ASP A 261 7.70 42.74 16.30
C ASP A 261 7.15 41.96 15.08
N PRO A 262 6.53 42.62 14.07
CA PRO A 262 6.09 41.95 12.85
C PRO A 262 7.25 41.23 12.12
N ILE A 263 7.20 39.90 12.07
CA ILE A 263 8.20 39.04 11.45
C ILE A 263 7.78 38.67 10.03
N LYS A 264 8.63 39.00 9.04
CA LYS A 264 8.37 38.66 7.66
C LYS A 264 8.81 37.22 7.33
N THR A 265 7.92 36.51 6.64
CA THR A 265 8.19 35.18 6.05
C THR A 265 7.69 35.12 4.62
N GLU A 266 7.88 34.00 3.95
CA GLU A 266 7.29 33.74 2.63
C GLU A 266 5.75 33.76 2.62
N PHE A 267 5.12 33.44 3.77
CA PHE A 267 3.65 33.44 3.90
C PHE A 267 3.06 34.86 4.14
N GLY A 268 3.84 35.78 4.63
CA GLY A 268 3.42 37.14 4.98
C GLY A 268 4.12 37.64 6.24
N TRP A 269 3.41 38.45 7.00
CA TRP A 269 3.87 39.05 8.24
C TRP A 269 3.19 38.39 9.43
N HIS A 270 3.98 37.92 10.38
CA HIS A 270 3.52 37.28 11.60
C HIS A 270 3.71 38.21 12.80
N ILE A 271 2.72 38.22 13.67
CA ILE A 271 2.82 38.74 15.05
C ILE A 271 2.70 37.50 15.94
N ILE A 272 3.68 37.25 16.77
CA ILE A 272 3.78 36.02 17.56
C ILE A 272 3.84 36.39 19.04
N GLU A 273 3.10 35.68 19.86
CA GLU A 273 3.22 35.74 21.32
C GLU A 273 3.52 34.35 21.85
N VAL A 274 4.53 34.29 22.71
CA VAL A 274 4.99 33.05 23.32
C VAL A 274 4.19 32.76 24.57
N LEU A 275 3.55 31.59 24.65
CA LEU A 275 2.62 31.24 25.72
C LEU A 275 3.18 30.31 26.79
N SER A 276 4.26 29.60 26.49
CA SER A 276 4.83 28.64 27.45
C SER A 276 6.35 28.63 27.41
N GLU A 277 6.98 27.98 28.39
CA GLU A 277 8.39 27.61 28.33
C GLU A 277 8.62 26.55 27.20
N VAL A 278 9.86 26.44 26.75
CA VAL A 278 10.26 25.40 25.81
C VAL A 278 10.19 24.04 26.50
N LYS A 279 9.37 23.14 25.95
CA LYS A 279 9.44 21.72 26.30
C LYS A 279 10.63 21.13 25.54
N PRO A 280 11.64 20.58 26.23
CA PRO A 280 12.84 20.09 25.57
C PRO A 280 12.53 18.92 24.60
N ALA A 281 13.41 18.73 23.62
CA ALA A 281 13.37 17.53 22.78
C ALA A 281 13.50 16.28 23.65
N THR A 282 12.75 15.26 23.30
CA THR A 282 12.80 13.96 23.96
C THR A 282 13.05 12.86 22.97
N THR A 283 13.76 11.82 23.40
CA THR A 283 13.95 10.60 22.62
C THR A 283 13.29 9.48 23.41
N THR A 284 12.38 8.77 22.76
CA THR A 284 11.79 7.55 23.34
C THR A 284 12.87 6.49 23.45
N PRO A 285 13.22 6.01 24.65
CA PRO A 285 14.27 5.00 24.83
C PRO A 285 13.95 3.70 24.08
N LEU A 286 15.01 3.00 23.63
CA LEU A 286 14.90 1.77 22.88
C LEU A 286 14.07 0.69 23.59
N ASP A 287 14.21 0.56 24.90
CA ASP A 287 13.49 -0.42 25.72
C ASP A 287 11.96 -0.25 25.65
N GLN A 288 11.48 0.99 25.52
CA GLN A 288 10.04 1.28 25.42
C GLN A 288 9.45 0.94 24.04
N VAL A 289 10.28 0.88 23.02
CA VAL A 289 9.85 0.63 21.62
C VAL A 289 10.39 -0.69 21.06
N LYS A 290 11.11 -1.44 21.87
CA LYS A 290 11.79 -2.68 21.46
C LYS A 290 10.85 -3.68 20.80
N ASP A 291 9.68 -3.92 21.38
CA ASP A 291 8.72 -4.92 20.87
C ASP A 291 8.07 -4.47 19.56
N SER A 292 7.75 -3.18 19.44
CA SER A 292 7.21 -2.64 18.20
C SER A 292 8.23 -2.68 17.07
N ILE A 293 9.49 -2.35 17.36
CA ILE A 293 10.60 -2.47 16.40
C ILE A 293 10.81 -3.92 15.99
N LYS A 294 10.81 -4.84 16.97
CA LYS A 294 10.94 -6.28 16.70
C LYS A 294 9.88 -6.76 15.70
N THR A 295 8.62 -6.37 15.91
CA THR A 295 7.51 -6.70 15.02
C THR A 295 7.74 -6.13 13.61
N THR A 296 8.13 -4.86 13.51
CA THR A 296 8.40 -4.19 12.21
C THR A 296 9.56 -4.84 11.47
N VAL A 297 10.66 -5.12 12.18
CA VAL A 297 11.84 -5.76 11.58
C VAL A 297 11.55 -7.20 11.18
N LEU A 298 10.80 -7.95 11.99
CA LEU A 298 10.37 -9.31 11.67
C LEU A 298 9.56 -9.32 10.36
N GLN A 299 8.54 -8.49 10.27
CA GLN A 299 7.71 -8.35 9.07
C GLN A 299 8.54 -7.98 7.83
N THR A 300 9.48 -7.05 7.99
CA THR A 300 10.40 -6.64 6.91
C THR A 300 11.25 -7.80 6.43
N LYS A 301 11.84 -8.57 7.36
CA LYS A 301 12.66 -9.75 7.03
C LYS A 301 11.83 -10.87 6.41
N GLN A 302 10.63 -11.10 6.90
CA GLN A 302 9.70 -12.09 6.34
C GLN A 302 9.28 -11.73 4.91
N ASN A 303 8.93 -10.46 4.67
CA ASN A 303 8.59 -9.98 3.33
C ASN A 303 9.80 -10.09 2.38
N ALA A 304 11.02 -9.81 2.86
CA ALA A 304 12.23 -9.97 2.05
C ALA A 304 12.51 -11.43 1.71
N ALA A 305 12.32 -12.35 2.67
CA ALA A 305 12.47 -13.79 2.45
C ALA A 305 11.44 -14.30 1.43
N MET A 306 10.18 -13.89 1.59
CA MET A 306 9.11 -14.26 0.66
C MET A 306 9.37 -13.72 -0.76
N LYS A 307 9.80 -12.46 -0.86
CA LYS A 307 10.17 -11.86 -2.16
C LYS A 307 11.31 -12.61 -2.84
N ALA A 308 12.33 -12.98 -2.09
CA ALA A 308 13.46 -13.75 -2.62
C ALA A 308 13.03 -15.16 -3.07
N TRP A 309 12.15 -15.79 -2.31
CA TRP A 309 11.59 -17.09 -2.65
C TRP A 309 10.77 -17.02 -3.94
N ILE A 310 9.84 -16.06 -4.08
CA ILE A 310 9.04 -15.85 -5.30
C ILE A 310 9.96 -15.60 -6.50
N ALA A 311 10.98 -14.77 -6.36
CA ALA A 311 11.91 -14.44 -7.45
C ALA A 311 12.73 -15.65 -7.93
N ALA A 312 12.88 -16.70 -7.13
CA ALA A 312 13.60 -17.90 -7.50
C ALA A 312 12.75 -18.92 -8.29
N LEU A 313 11.42 -18.87 -8.19
CA LEU A 313 10.53 -19.87 -8.79
C LEU A 313 10.64 -19.97 -10.31
N PRO A 314 10.59 -18.85 -11.08
CA PRO A 314 10.66 -18.94 -12.53
C PRO A 314 11.94 -19.62 -13.03
N ALA A 315 13.06 -19.42 -12.37
CA ALA A 315 14.32 -20.09 -12.73
C ALA A 315 14.31 -21.56 -12.32
N LYS A 316 13.65 -21.91 -11.23
CA LYS A 316 13.53 -23.30 -10.75
C LYS A 316 12.68 -24.14 -11.70
N TYR A 317 11.60 -23.58 -12.23
CA TYR A 317 10.65 -24.29 -13.08
C TYR A 317 10.83 -24.04 -14.57
N ALA A 318 11.88 -23.31 -15.00
CA ALA A 318 12.11 -22.91 -16.39
C ALA A 318 12.03 -24.09 -17.39
N ASP A 319 12.55 -25.24 -17.03
CA ASP A 319 12.56 -26.44 -17.87
C ASP A 319 11.27 -27.29 -17.72
N GLU A 320 10.41 -26.94 -16.78
CA GLU A 320 9.16 -27.67 -16.49
C GLU A 320 7.91 -26.92 -17.01
N VAL A 321 8.09 -25.70 -17.54
CA VAL A 321 6.97 -24.91 -18.10
C VAL A 321 6.90 -25.06 -19.59
N ALA A 322 5.74 -25.48 -20.09
CA ALA A 322 5.43 -25.46 -21.52
C ALA A 322 4.11 -24.73 -21.80
N TYR A 323 4.04 -24.04 -22.92
CA TYR A 323 2.89 -23.25 -23.35
C TYR A 323 2.25 -23.80 -24.61
N ALA A 324 0.93 -23.79 -24.67
CA ALA A 324 0.22 -24.04 -25.90
C ALA A 324 0.53 -22.92 -26.93
N PRO A 325 0.41 -23.24 -28.25
CA PRO A 325 0.62 -22.25 -29.30
C PRO A 325 -0.20 -20.97 -29.09
N GLY A 326 0.46 -19.81 -29.11
CA GLY A 326 -0.15 -18.50 -28.92
C GLY A 326 -0.37 -18.08 -27.47
N TYR A 327 0.09 -18.86 -26.46
CA TYR A 327 -0.02 -18.51 -25.05
C TYR A 327 1.33 -18.23 -24.36
N ALA A 328 2.43 -18.53 -25.02
CA ALA A 328 3.75 -18.19 -24.49
C ALA A 328 3.88 -16.66 -24.33
N PRO A 329 4.40 -16.16 -23.19
CA PRO A 329 4.76 -14.76 -23.08
C PRO A 329 5.76 -14.36 -24.16
N ALA A 330 5.58 -13.16 -24.76
CA ALA A 330 6.55 -12.64 -25.73
C ALA A 330 7.93 -12.57 -25.08
N SER A 331 8.92 -13.25 -25.64
CA SER A 331 10.31 -13.14 -25.19
C SER A 331 10.78 -11.71 -25.41
N ALA A 332 11.46 -11.10 -24.44
CA ALA A 332 12.03 -9.76 -24.54
C ALA A 332 13.06 -9.59 -25.69
N THR A 333 13.33 -10.67 -26.45
CA THR A 333 14.29 -10.72 -27.56
C THR A 333 13.66 -10.51 -28.95
N ASP A 334 12.33 -10.49 -29.09
CA ASP A 334 11.69 -10.38 -30.42
C ASP A 334 11.52 -8.92 -30.94
N THR A 335 12.04 -7.93 -30.24
CA THR A 335 12.01 -6.53 -30.70
C THR A 335 13.19 -6.13 -31.59
N SER A 336 14.06 -7.07 -32.01
CA SER A 336 15.18 -6.80 -32.91
C SER A 336 15.07 -7.55 -34.25
N GLY A 337 14.11 -7.19 -35.10
CA GLY A 337 14.05 -7.85 -36.40
C GLY A 337 13.01 -7.27 -37.36
N GLY A 338 13.24 -6.06 -37.83
CA GLY A 338 12.34 -5.44 -38.80
C GLY A 338 12.93 -4.26 -39.56
N THR A 339 14.22 -4.32 -39.91
CA THR A 339 14.74 -3.40 -40.93
C THR A 339 14.79 -4.13 -42.26
N THR A 340 13.69 -4.15 -42.95
CA THR A 340 13.68 -4.48 -44.40
C THR A 340 14.24 -3.27 -45.14
N THR A 341 15.48 -3.37 -45.56
CA THR A 341 16.05 -2.54 -46.62
C THR A 341 15.41 -2.95 -47.94
N ALA A 342 14.52 -2.11 -48.46
CA ALA A 342 14.15 -2.17 -49.87
C ALA A 342 15.26 -1.49 -50.68
N GLY A 343 15.90 -2.26 -51.59
CA GLY A 343 16.74 -1.78 -52.65
C GLY A 343 15.91 -1.26 -53.84
#